data_e3a027797f35aa2181774e656cb3e2d1
#
_entry.id   e3a027797f35aa2181774e656cb3e2d1
#
_cell.length_a   1.000
_cell.length_b   1.000
_cell.length_c   1.000
_cell.angle_alpha   90.00
_cell.angle_beta   90.00
_cell.angle_gamma   90.00
#
_symmetry.space_group_name_H-M   'P 1'
#
loop_
_entity.id
_entity.type
_entity.pdbx_description
1 polymer ?
#
loop_
_entity_poly.entity_id
_entity_poly.type
_entity_poly.pdbx_seq_one_letter_code
_entity_poly.pdbx_strand_id
1 'polypeptide(L)'
;MPLVRIDALRADRDRLDALGRAVHDALVETIGIPPDDRFQVLVGHDGSSSTLRYDEYLGVHRDDDIVYVAITMRTGRTPAQKQALYRRIADFAHEYAGTEPRNIFVTLTENESIDWSLGDGVAQYAASSEVADPDPPDSP
;
A
#
# COMPACT_ATOMS: atom_id res chain seq x y z
N MET A 1 -2.68 -5.44 9.72
CA MET A 1 -1.45 -4.62 9.80
C MET A 1 -0.75 -4.64 8.47
N PRO A 2 -0.78 -3.58 7.68
CA PRO A 2 0.08 -3.47 6.50
C PRO A 2 1.27 -2.56 6.74
N LEU A 3 2.38 -2.90 6.11
CA LEU A 3 3.49 -1.98 5.93
C LEU A 3 3.51 -1.57 4.46
N VAL A 4 3.46 -0.29 4.19
CA VAL A 4 3.36 0.26 2.83
C VAL A 4 4.64 1.01 2.50
N ARG A 5 5.21 0.71 1.33
CA ARG A 5 6.27 1.51 0.75
C ARG A 5 5.78 2.08 -0.58
N ILE A 6 5.93 3.39 -0.74
CA ILE A 6 5.56 4.09 -1.97
C ILE A 6 6.80 4.76 -2.53
N ASP A 7 7.13 4.44 -3.78
CA ASP A 7 8.19 5.08 -4.55
C ASP A 7 7.54 5.81 -5.71
N ALA A 8 7.79 7.10 -5.84
CA ALA A 8 7.19 7.91 -6.89
C ALA A 8 8.24 8.78 -7.55
N LEU A 9 8.21 8.80 -8.88
CA LEU A 9 9.11 9.62 -9.68
C LEU A 9 8.66 11.07 -9.59
N ARG A 10 9.61 12.00 -9.42
CA ARG A 10 9.36 13.44 -9.38
C ARG A 10 8.34 13.88 -8.34
N ALA A 11 8.24 13.18 -7.25
CA ALA A 11 7.25 13.50 -6.23
C ALA A 11 7.87 14.35 -5.15
N ASP A 12 7.28 15.50 -4.88
CA ASP A 12 7.60 16.31 -3.73
C ASP A 12 6.85 15.78 -2.49
N ARG A 13 7.07 16.43 -1.36
CA ARG A 13 6.48 16.01 -0.10
C ARG A 13 4.96 16.00 -0.15
N ASP A 14 4.34 17.04 -0.74
CA ASP A 14 2.88 17.14 -0.77
C ASP A 14 2.27 16.02 -1.61
N ARG A 15 2.88 15.71 -2.75
CA ARG A 15 2.41 14.61 -3.57
C ARG A 15 2.59 13.26 -2.87
N LEU A 16 3.73 13.05 -2.20
CA LEU A 16 3.96 11.83 -1.43
C LEU A 16 2.94 11.67 -0.31
N ASP A 17 2.63 12.74 0.40
CA ASP A 17 1.61 12.70 1.45
C ASP A 17 0.24 12.36 0.88
N ALA A 18 -0.11 12.93 -0.26
CA ALA A 18 -1.39 12.63 -0.93
C ALA A 18 -1.47 11.17 -1.38
N LEU A 19 -0.39 10.63 -1.93
CA LEU A 19 -0.32 9.24 -2.33
C LEU A 19 -0.41 8.31 -1.11
N GLY A 20 0.27 8.65 -0.03
CA GLY A 20 0.20 7.90 1.22
C GLY A 20 -1.22 7.85 1.76
N ARG A 21 -1.93 8.99 1.74
CA ARG A 21 -3.33 9.04 2.16
C ARG A 21 -4.22 8.20 1.24
N ALA A 22 -3.97 8.24 -0.06
CA ALA A 22 -4.75 7.46 -1.02
C ALA A 22 -4.66 5.96 -0.72
N VAL A 23 -3.45 5.45 -0.49
CA VAL A 23 -3.25 4.04 -0.17
C VAL A 23 -3.88 3.69 1.17
N HIS A 24 -3.70 4.54 2.17
CA HIS A 24 -4.27 4.30 3.49
C HIS A 24 -5.80 4.25 3.45
N ASP A 25 -6.44 5.22 2.81
CA ASP A 25 -7.90 5.26 2.72
C ASP A 25 -8.43 4.04 1.96
N ALA A 26 -7.73 3.60 0.92
CA ALA A 26 -8.10 2.40 0.19
C ALA A 26 -8.02 1.15 1.06
N LEU A 27 -6.97 1.02 1.88
CA LEU A 27 -6.81 -0.10 2.81
C LEU A 27 -7.91 -0.11 3.87
N VAL A 28 -8.25 1.06 4.41
CA VAL A 28 -9.36 1.17 5.39
C VAL A 28 -10.67 0.73 4.75
N GLU A 29 -10.95 1.21 3.55
CA GLU A 29 -12.23 0.94 2.89
C GLU A 29 -12.36 -0.51 2.44
N THR A 30 -11.31 -1.10 1.84
CA THR A 30 -11.43 -2.40 1.17
C THR A 30 -10.93 -3.57 1.99
N ILE A 31 -9.92 -3.35 2.82
CA ILE A 31 -9.33 -4.39 3.68
C ILE A 31 -9.87 -4.27 5.10
N GLY A 32 -10.33 -3.08 5.46
CA GLY A 32 -10.95 -2.84 6.75
C GLY A 32 -9.98 -2.66 7.90
N ILE A 33 -8.76 -2.20 7.62
CA ILE A 33 -7.82 -1.92 8.71
C ILE A 33 -8.31 -0.74 9.55
N PRO A 34 -7.93 -0.67 10.83
CA PRO A 34 -8.24 0.50 11.65
C PRO A 34 -7.62 1.77 11.06
N PRO A 35 -8.30 2.93 11.15
CA PRO A 35 -7.75 4.18 10.59
C PRO A 35 -6.41 4.60 11.18
N ASP A 36 -6.10 4.19 12.41
CA ASP A 36 -4.83 4.50 13.08
C ASP A 36 -3.74 3.45 12.82
N ASP A 37 -4.02 2.43 12.03
CA ASP A 37 -3.05 1.41 11.62
C ASP A 37 -2.36 1.88 10.34
N ARG A 38 -1.41 2.83 10.51
CA ARG A 38 -0.78 3.49 9.38
C ARG A 38 0.74 3.47 9.52
N PHE A 39 1.38 2.62 8.73
CA PHE A 39 2.83 2.48 8.70
C PHE A 39 3.29 2.57 7.26
N GLN A 40 4.02 3.64 6.92
CA GLN A 40 4.36 3.95 5.54
C GLN A 40 5.78 4.47 5.42
N VAL A 41 6.44 4.08 4.34
CA VAL A 41 7.69 4.67 3.88
C VAL A 41 7.40 5.33 2.54
N LEU A 42 7.66 6.62 2.43
CA LEU A 42 7.37 7.42 1.25
C LEU A 42 8.68 7.93 0.67
N VAL A 43 8.97 7.58 -0.58
CA VAL A 43 10.25 7.90 -1.23
C VAL A 43 9.99 8.58 -2.56
N GLY A 44 10.47 9.83 -2.68
CA GLY A 44 10.47 10.54 -3.94
C GLY A 44 11.78 10.30 -4.69
N HIS A 45 11.69 10.10 -6.00
CA HIS A 45 12.85 9.90 -6.87
C HIS A 45 13.00 11.11 -7.80
N ASP A 46 14.26 11.54 -7.99
CA ASP A 46 14.57 12.63 -8.90
C ASP A 46 14.41 12.15 -10.34
N GLY A 47 13.64 12.90 -11.12
CA GLY A 47 13.41 12.56 -12.52
C GLY A 47 14.64 12.64 -13.41
N SER A 48 15.66 13.42 -13.02
CA SER A 48 16.85 13.61 -13.85
C SER A 48 17.91 12.53 -13.62
N SER A 49 17.95 11.96 -12.42
CA SER A 49 18.94 10.94 -12.05
C SER A 49 18.29 9.76 -11.34
N SER A 50 17.06 9.47 -11.71
CA SER A 50 16.23 8.49 -11.02
C SER A 50 16.78 7.07 -11.17
N THR A 51 16.64 6.31 -10.09
CA THR A 51 16.83 4.87 -10.08
C THR A 51 15.51 4.12 -10.23
N LEU A 52 14.41 4.82 -10.40
CA LEU A 52 13.10 4.22 -10.63
C LEU A 52 12.86 4.09 -12.12
N ARG A 53 12.66 2.85 -12.58
CA ARG A 53 12.49 2.54 -14.00
C ARG A 53 11.17 1.85 -14.24
N TYR A 54 10.62 2.05 -15.43
CA TYR A 54 9.35 1.46 -15.82
C TYR A 54 9.36 1.17 -17.31
N ASP A 55 8.49 0.26 -17.72
CA ASP A 55 8.27 -0.08 -19.13
C ASP A 55 6.76 -0.17 -19.38
N GLU A 56 6.41 -0.20 -20.65
CA GLU A 56 5.06 -0.57 -21.06
C GLU A 56 4.97 -2.08 -21.08
N TYR A 57 3.90 -2.59 -20.48
CA TYR A 57 3.69 -4.03 -20.40
C TYR A 57 2.19 -4.30 -20.23
N LEU A 58 1.69 -5.34 -20.84
CA LEU A 58 0.27 -5.72 -20.82
C LEU A 58 -0.66 -4.59 -21.28
N GLY A 59 -0.20 -3.81 -22.25
CA GLY A 59 -1.00 -2.74 -22.83
C GLY A 59 -1.21 -1.52 -21.97
N VAL A 60 -0.47 -1.40 -20.88
CA VAL A 60 -0.54 -0.23 -20.00
C VAL A 60 0.58 0.74 -20.37
N HIS A 61 0.19 1.96 -20.75
CA HIS A 61 1.11 3.02 -21.13
C HIS A 61 1.38 3.91 -19.91
N ARG A 62 2.59 3.83 -19.39
CA ARG A 62 3.03 4.60 -18.21
C ARG A 62 3.85 5.79 -18.65
N ASP A 63 4.00 6.76 -17.75
CA ASP A 63 4.85 7.92 -17.97
C ASP A 63 5.62 8.28 -16.69
N ASP A 64 6.20 9.48 -16.67
CA ASP A 64 7.07 9.89 -15.58
C ASP A 64 6.32 10.24 -14.27
N ASP A 65 5.01 10.08 -14.24
CA ASP A 65 4.24 10.16 -13.00
C ASP A 65 4.07 8.79 -12.34
N ILE A 66 4.89 7.82 -12.73
CA ILE A 66 4.83 6.44 -12.22
C ILE A 66 4.94 6.38 -10.70
N VAL A 67 4.14 5.51 -10.11
CA VAL A 67 4.10 5.26 -8.67
C VAL A 67 4.13 3.75 -8.44
N TYR A 68 5.10 3.30 -7.65
CA TYR A 68 5.15 1.92 -7.20
C TYR A 68 4.67 1.86 -5.76
N VAL A 69 3.68 0.99 -5.50
CA VAL A 69 3.13 0.74 -4.19
C VAL A 69 3.40 -0.71 -3.82
N ALA A 70 4.21 -0.92 -2.80
CA ALA A 70 4.51 -2.25 -2.29
C ALA A 70 3.88 -2.39 -0.90
N ILE A 71 3.02 -3.36 -0.73
CA ILE A 71 2.29 -3.58 0.52
C ILE A 71 2.61 -4.97 1.04
N THR A 72 3.10 -5.03 2.27
CA THR A 72 3.25 -6.30 3.01
C THR A 72 2.14 -6.37 4.03
N MET A 73 1.39 -7.47 4.02
CA MET A 73 0.29 -7.68 4.98
C MET A 73 0.11 -9.15 5.27
N ARG A 74 -0.65 -9.44 6.31
CA ARG A 74 -0.95 -10.82 6.66
C ARG A 74 -1.83 -11.45 5.59
N THR A 75 -1.66 -12.74 5.39
CA THR A 75 -2.49 -13.55 4.49
C THR A 75 -3.94 -13.58 4.95
N GLY A 76 -4.85 -13.92 4.07
CA GLY A 76 -6.25 -14.15 4.39
C GLY A 76 -7.25 -13.31 3.61
N ARG A 77 -6.79 -12.37 2.80
CA ARG A 77 -7.71 -11.56 1.98
C ARG A 77 -8.12 -12.32 0.73
N THR A 78 -9.35 -12.11 0.32
CA THR A 78 -9.89 -12.75 -0.88
C THR A 78 -9.39 -12.05 -2.15
N PRO A 79 -9.42 -12.75 -3.31
CA PRO A 79 -9.12 -12.08 -4.57
C PRO A 79 -10.00 -10.84 -4.83
N ALA A 80 -11.28 -10.90 -4.44
CA ALA A 80 -12.19 -9.77 -4.61
C ALA A 80 -11.77 -8.56 -3.79
N GLN A 81 -11.32 -8.78 -2.54
CA GLN A 81 -10.80 -7.69 -1.71
C GLN A 81 -9.54 -7.08 -2.30
N LYS A 82 -8.64 -7.90 -2.83
CA LYS A 82 -7.41 -7.42 -3.46
C LYS A 82 -7.70 -6.60 -4.70
N GLN A 83 -8.63 -7.07 -5.54
CA GLN A 83 -9.04 -6.34 -6.73
C GLN A 83 -9.67 -4.99 -6.35
N ALA A 84 -10.51 -4.98 -5.33
CA ALA A 84 -11.11 -3.74 -4.84
C ALA A 84 -10.04 -2.78 -4.30
N LEU A 85 -9.04 -3.31 -3.60
CA LEU A 85 -7.93 -2.50 -3.09
C LEU A 85 -7.18 -1.80 -4.24
N TYR A 86 -6.82 -2.53 -5.28
CA TYR A 86 -6.11 -1.94 -6.43
C TYR A 86 -6.95 -0.84 -7.07
N ARG A 87 -8.24 -1.08 -7.25
CA ARG A 87 -9.16 -0.12 -7.85
C ARG A 87 -9.23 1.15 -7.00
N ARG A 88 -9.40 1.00 -5.70
CA ARG A 88 -9.54 2.16 -4.82
C ARG A 88 -8.25 2.93 -4.65
N ILE A 89 -7.10 2.27 -4.66
CA ILE A 89 -5.81 2.97 -4.66
C ILE A 89 -5.73 3.87 -5.90
N ALA A 90 -6.05 3.34 -7.07
CA ALA A 90 -6.00 4.11 -8.31
C ALA A 90 -6.98 5.29 -8.27
N ASP A 91 -8.22 5.07 -7.81
CA ASP A 91 -9.23 6.11 -7.71
C ASP A 91 -8.80 7.24 -6.77
N PHE A 92 -8.33 6.89 -5.57
CA PHE A 92 -7.92 7.88 -4.58
C PHE A 92 -6.63 8.60 -4.99
N ALA A 93 -5.69 7.90 -5.63
CA ALA A 93 -4.47 8.53 -6.14
C ALA A 93 -4.80 9.57 -7.21
N HIS A 94 -5.79 9.29 -8.04
CA HIS A 94 -6.26 10.26 -9.02
C HIS A 94 -6.95 11.45 -8.34
N GLU A 95 -7.81 11.17 -7.39
CA GLU A 95 -8.55 12.21 -6.67
C GLU A 95 -7.63 13.10 -5.84
N TYR A 96 -6.69 12.52 -5.07
CA TYR A 96 -5.89 13.26 -4.10
C TYR A 96 -4.61 13.83 -4.69
N ALA A 97 -4.00 13.13 -5.63
CA ALA A 97 -2.69 13.49 -6.16
C ALA A 97 -2.68 13.80 -7.65
N GLY A 98 -3.82 13.67 -8.33
CA GLY A 98 -3.89 13.87 -9.77
C GLY A 98 -3.15 12.81 -10.59
N THR A 99 -2.82 11.67 -9.99
CA THR A 99 -2.09 10.61 -10.65
C THR A 99 -3.03 9.78 -11.50
N GLU A 100 -2.70 9.61 -12.79
CA GLU A 100 -3.49 8.79 -13.67
C GLU A 100 -3.44 7.32 -13.24
N PRO A 101 -4.57 6.59 -13.28
CA PRO A 101 -4.60 5.19 -12.86
C PRO A 101 -3.58 4.30 -13.55
N ARG A 102 -3.24 4.57 -14.80
CA ARG A 102 -2.23 3.83 -15.55
C ARG A 102 -0.84 3.87 -14.92
N ASN A 103 -0.58 4.87 -14.08
CA ASN A 103 0.71 5.04 -13.41
C ASN A 103 0.78 4.38 -12.04
N ILE A 104 -0.30 3.75 -11.59
CA ILE A 104 -0.32 3.10 -10.28
C ILE A 104 0.02 1.61 -10.45
N PHE A 105 1.16 1.22 -9.93
CA PHE A 105 1.66 -0.14 -9.96
C PHE A 105 1.68 -0.67 -8.52
N VAL A 106 0.92 -1.73 -8.25
CA VAL A 106 0.77 -2.26 -6.89
C VAL A 106 1.23 -3.70 -6.84
N THR A 107 1.98 -4.05 -5.82
CA THR A 107 2.28 -5.44 -5.51
C THR A 107 1.98 -5.72 -4.04
N LEU A 108 1.47 -6.90 -3.76
CA LEU A 108 1.20 -7.37 -2.40
C LEU A 108 2.14 -8.51 -2.08
N THR A 109 2.70 -8.47 -0.88
CA THR A 109 3.46 -9.58 -0.29
C THR A 109 2.73 -10.00 0.98
N GLU A 110 2.38 -11.26 1.06
CA GLU A 110 1.62 -11.78 2.20
C GLU A 110 2.54 -12.58 3.11
N ASN A 111 2.27 -12.51 4.42
CA ASN A 111 2.96 -13.30 5.42
C ASN A 111 1.99 -13.74 6.51
N GLU A 112 2.51 -14.40 7.53
CA GLU A 112 1.72 -14.94 8.63
C GLU A 112 1.78 -14.01 9.84
N SER A 113 0.88 -14.24 10.80
CA SER A 113 0.85 -13.44 12.03
C SER A 113 2.16 -13.47 12.80
N ILE A 114 2.86 -14.62 12.80
CA ILE A 114 4.14 -14.75 13.50
C ILE A 114 5.25 -13.91 12.87
N ASP A 115 5.07 -13.46 11.65
CA ASP A 115 6.10 -12.73 10.92
C ASP A 115 6.16 -11.24 11.26
N TRP A 116 5.45 -10.82 12.30
CA TRP A 116 5.39 -9.41 12.71
C TRP A 116 5.89 -9.19 14.12
N SER A 117 6.76 -8.22 14.26
CA SER A 117 7.05 -7.58 15.54
C SER A 117 6.79 -6.08 15.37
N LEU A 118 5.83 -5.56 16.10
CA LEU A 118 5.38 -4.18 15.96
C LEU A 118 6.13 -3.24 16.92
N GLY A 119 7.16 -3.72 17.54
CA GLY A 119 7.95 -2.96 18.48
C GLY A 119 8.32 -3.79 19.71
N ASP A 120 9.27 -3.31 20.49
CA ASP A 120 9.73 -3.92 21.74
C ASP A 120 10.31 -5.35 21.58
N GLY A 121 10.57 -5.78 20.34
CA GLY A 121 11.10 -7.12 20.09
C GLY A 121 10.11 -8.23 20.38
N VAL A 122 8.83 -7.92 20.41
CA VAL A 122 7.75 -8.87 20.74
C VAL A 122 6.91 -9.14 19.50
N ALA A 123 6.52 -10.40 19.33
CA ALA A 123 5.59 -10.81 18.29
C ALA A 123 4.16 -10.68 18.83
N GLN A 124 3.55 -9.51 18.67
CA GLN A 124 2.27 -9.22 19.29
C GLN A 124 1.13 -10.11 18.81
N TYR A 125 1.17 -10.54 17.55
CA TYR A 125 0.14 -11.42 17.01
C TYR A 125 0.34 -12.89 17.39
N ALA A 126 1.56 -13.30 17.71
CA ALA A 126 1.87 -14.72 17.93
C ALA A 126 1.35 -15.25 19.25
N ALA A 127 1.14 -14.39 20.22
CA ALA A 127 0.79 -14.78 21.58
C ALA A 127 -0.65 -15.25 21.71
N SER A 128 -1.44 -15.26 20.62
CA SER A 128 -2.86 -15.35 20.83
C SER A 128 -3.59 -15.95 19.65
N SER A 129 -3.40 -17.22 19.45
CA SER A 129 -4.27 -17.94 18.52
C SER A 129 -5.73 -17.90 18.97
N GLU A 130 -5.97 -17.76 20.26
CA GLU A 130 -7.32 -17.68 20.83
C GLU A 130 -7.74 -16.27 21.15
N VAL A 131 -6.90 -15.28 20.99
CA VAL A 131 -7.24 -13.88 21.21
C VAL A 131 -7.68 -13.29 19.89
N ALA A 132 -8.69 -12.44 19.94
CA ALA A 132 -9.18 -11.76 18.74
C ALA A 132 -8.07 -11.00 18.06
N ASP A 133 -8.05 -11.07 16.73
CA ASP A 133 -7.13 -10.29 15.92
C ASP A 133 -7.33 -8.81 16.23
N PRO A 134 -6.26 -8.07 16.54
CA PRO A 134 -6.40 -6.63 16.78
C PRO A 134 -6.82 -5.84 15.55
N ASP A 135 -6.77 -6.45 14.38
CA ASP A 135 -7.31 -5.89 13.15
C ASP A 135 -8.59 -6.65 12.78
N PRO A 136 -9.69 -6.48 13.52
CA PRO A 136 -10.90 -7.28 13.24
C PRO A 136 -11.37 -7.21 11.80
N PRO A 137 -11.27 -6.05 11.13
CA PRO A 137 -11.65 -6.00 9.72
C PRO A 137 -10.71 -6.77 8.80
N ASP A 138 -9.55 -7.19 9.28
CA ASP A 138 -8.70 -8.10 8.56
C ASP A 138 -9.35 -9.46 8.38
N SER A 139 -10.33 -9.72 9.18
CA SER A 139 -11.09 -10.98 9.17
C SER A 139 -12.52 -10.67 8.77
N PRO A 140 -12.79 -10.38 7.55
CA PRO A 140 -14.14 -10.15 7.09
C PRO A 140 -15.00 -11.40 7.17
#